data_ecf17716f64fabb8bf33638ae62563c5
#
_entry.id   ecf17716f64fabb8bf33638ae62563c5
#
_cell.length_a   1.000
_cell.length_b   1.000
_cell.length_c   1.000
_cell.angle_alpha   90.00
_cell.angle_beta   90.00
_cell.angle_gamma   90.00
#
_symmetry.space_group_name_H-M   'P 1'
#
loop_
_entity.id
_entity.type
_entity.pdbx_description
1 polymer ?
#
loop_
_entity_poly.entity_id
_entity_poly.type
_entity_poly.pdbx_seq_one_letter_code
_entity_poly.pdbx_strand_id
1 'polypeptide(L)'
;MKIEHNSRTNFYRSPFGAVVCGTEITLRLAVSDGGIPSAVRLIYQVDGEDETAVDMPYELTVNGSSVYSAKIKAPETPGLIWYWFELVQNYDSTLYYGNNYSALGGVGTVYQEKPDNAYQITVYKDSYKTPEWFKKSVAYQIFPDRFFNGNEDGTFLGSRSDIIKRNWGEQPFYKAEQFGGEYRANDFFGGNLKGITKKLPYLEELGI
;
A
#
# COMPACT_ATOMS: atom_id res chain seq x y z
N MET A 1 23.49 -18.13 -2.34
CA MET A 1 23.06 -17.13 -3.34
C MET A 1 22.22 -16.08 -2.64
N LYS A 2 22.59 -14.82 -2.76
CA LYS A 2 21.78 -13.69 -2.30
C LYS A 2 21.07 -13.09 -3.52
N ILE A 3 19.76 -12.90 -3.42
CA ILE A 3 18.92 -12.35 -4.48
C ILE A 3 18.28 -11.08 -3.92
N GLU A 4 18.25 -10.00 -4.69
CA GLU A 4 17.74 -8.73 -4.24
C GLU A 4 16.97 -8.00 -5.34
N HIS A 5 15.77 -7.57 -5.00
CA HIS A 5 14.98 -6.55 -5.68
C HIS A 5 14.33 -5.69 -4.61
N ASN A 6 14.39 -4.39 -4.80
CA ASN A 6 13.71 -3.43 -3.91
C ASN A 6 12.75 -2.56 -4.72
N SER A 7 11.47 -2.90 -4.67
CA SER A 7 10.43 -2.21 -5.44
C SER A 7 10.25 -0.74 -5.11
N ARG A 8 10.92 -0.22 -4.06
CA ARG A 8 10.84 1.19 -3.64
C ARG A 8 12.00 2.04 -4.15
N THR A 9 12.90 1.49 -4.95
CA THR A 9 14.03 2.25 -5.52
C THR A 9 13.99 2.26 -7.03
N ASN A 10 14.29 3.41 -7.64
CA ASN A 10 14.34 3.58 -9.09
C ASN A 10 15.38 2.68 -9.78
N PHE A 11 16.40 2.23 -9.05
CA PHE A 11 17.37 1.30 -9.61
C PHE A 11 16.70 -0.02 -9.98
N TYR A 12 15.90 -0.59 -9.07
CA TYR A 12 15.27 -1.89 -9.29
C TYR A 12 13.94 -1.81 -10.05
N ARG A 13 13.22 -0.70 -9.93
CA ARG A 13 11.93 -0.49 -10.59
C ARG A 13 11.83 0.96 -11.09
N SER A 14 11.87 1.15 -12.39
CA SER A 14 11.83 2.47 -13.02
C SER A 14 10.76 2.52 -14.13
N PRO A 15 9.82 3.49 -14.06
CA PRO A 15 9.65 4.46 -13.00
C PRO A 15 9.13 3.83 -11.71
N PHE A 16 9.43 4.48 -10.57
CA PHE A 16 8.90 4.10 -9.27
C PHE A 16 7.44 4.58 -9.10
N GLY A 17 6.65 3.82 -8.35
CA GLY A 17 5.28 4.18 -8.01
C GLY A 17 4.25 3.72 -9.05
N ALA A 18 3.11 4.41 -9.10
CA ALA A 18 2.10 4.21 -10.12
C ALA A 18 2.57 4.80 -11.46
N VAL A 19 2.14 4.18 -12.56
CA VAL A 19 2.55 4.57 -13.92
C VAL A 19 1.34 4.89 -14.80
N VAL A 20 1.55 5.73 -15.79
CA VAL A 20 0.53 6.02 -16.81
C VAL A 20 0.39 4.82 -17.75
N CYS A 21 -0.81 4.58 -18.28
CA CYS A 21 -1.06 3.60 -19.35
C CYS A 21 -0.02 3.73 -20.46
N GLY A 22 0.46 2.60 -20.96
CA GLY A 22 1.46 2.54 -22.04
C GLY A 22 2.90 2.86 -21.64
N THR A 23 3.17 3.18 -20.36
CA THR A 23 4.54 3.46 -19.87
C THR A 23 5.43 2.22 -19.98
N GLU A 24 6.67 2.39 -20.46
CA GLU A 24 7.72 1.38 -20.38
C GLU A 24 8.25 1.32 -18.93
N ILE A 25 8.30 0.11 -18.37
CA ILE A 25 8.76 -0.14 -17.01
C ILE A 25 9.98 -1.04 -17.08
N THR A 26 11.09 -0.60 -16.49
CA THR A 26 12.30 -1.42 -16.32
C THR A 26 12.29 -2.06 -14.94
N LEU A 27 12.45 -3.38 -14.88
CA LEU A 27 12.57 -4.15 -13.66
C LEU A 27 13.93 -4.85 -13.60
N ARG A 28 14.61 -4.77 -12.46
CA ARG A 28 15.94 -5.35 -12.24
C ARG A 28 15.95 -6.29 -11.06
N LEU A 29 16.77 -7.32 -11.17
CA LEU A 29 17.08 -8.28 -10.11
C LEU A 29 18.59 -8.40 -9.97
N ALA A 30 19.11 -8.26 -8.76
CA ALA A 30 20.53 -8.45 -8.47
C ALA A 30 20.77 -9.82 -7.81
N VAL A 31 21.85 -10.48 -8.21
CA VAL A 31 22.26 -11.79 -7.69
C VAL A 31 23.72 -11.73 -7.28
N SER A 32 24.03 -12.16 -6.05
CA SER A 32 25.40 -12.27 -5.50
C SER A 32 25.58 -13.53 -4.65
N ASP A 33 26.80 -13.74 -4.15
CA ASP A 33 27.16 -14.80 -3.19
C ASP A 33 26.69 -16.20 -3.60
N GLY A 34 26.82 -16.56 -4.90
CA GLY A 34 26.40 -17.85 -5.39
C GLY A 34 26.75 -18.06 -6.85
N GLY A 35 26.33 -19.19 -7.40
CA GLY A 35 26.50 -19.49 -8.82
C GLY A 35 25.70 -18.52 -9.71
N ILE A 36 26.09 -18.43 -10.97
CA ILE A 36 25.35 -17.72 -12.00
C ILE A 36 24.09 -18.55 -12.33
N PRO A 37 22.88 -17.99 -12.22
CA PRO A 37 21.68 -18.71 -12.63
C PRO A 37 21.73 -19.03 -14.13
N SER A 38 21.20 -20.18 -14.52
CA SER A 38 21.12 -20.57 -15.94
C SER A 38 20.16 -19.68 -16.73
N ALA A 39 19.10 -19.20 -16.06
CA ALA A 39 18.17 -18.21 -16.60
C ALA A 39 17.55 -17.39 -15.47
N VAL A 40 17.25 -16.12 -15.76
CA VAL A 40 16.44 -15.23 -14.92
C VAL A 40 15.26 -14.76 -15.74
N ARG A 41 14.06 -14.84 -15.17
CA ARG A 41 12.82 -14.41 -15.82
C ARG A 41 12.04 -13.47 -14.92
N LEU A 42 11.44 -12.49 -15.50
CA LEU A 42 10.35 -11.71 -14.93
C LEU A 42 9.05 -12.41 -15.30
N ILE A 43 8.26 -12.75 -14.30
CA ILE A 43 6.89 -13.22 -14.53
C ILE A 43 5.98 -12.06 -14.13
N TYR A 44 5.05 -11.68 -14.99
CA TYR A 44 4.07 -10.67 -14.66
C TYR A 44 2.69 -11.03 -15.19
N GLN A 45 1.68 -10.47 -14.56
CA GLN A 45 0.26 -10.66 -14.89
C GLN A 45 -0.45 -9.31 -14.82
N VAL A 46 -1.12 -8.93 -15.89
CA VAL A 46 -2.11 -7.85 -15.84
C VAL A 46 -3.38 -8.43 -15.19
N ASP A 47 -4.01 -7.67 -14.32
CA ASP A 47 -5.18 -8.14 -13.56
C ASP A 47 -6.29 -8.61 -14.51
N GLY A 48 -6.68 -9.87 -14.36
CA GLY A 48 -7.66 -10.54 -15.24
C GLY A 48 -7.10 -11.18 -16.51
N GLU A 49 -5.78 -11.13 -16.75
CA GLU A 49 -5.11 -11.77 -17.89
C GLU A 49 -4.23 -12.94 -17.45
N ASP A 50 -3.70 -13.70 -18.40
CA ASP A 50 -2.76 -14.79 -18.15
C ASP A 50 -1.36 -14.25 -17.78
N GLU A 51 -0.57 -15.09 -17.11
CA GLU A 51 0.81 -14.80 -16.77
C GLU A 51 1.69 -14.74 -18.04
N THR A 52 2.57 -13.78 -18.07
CA THR A 52 3.57 -13.62 -19.13
C THR A 52 4.97 -13.73 -18.54
N ALA A 53 5.82 -14.54 -19.15
CA ALA A 53 7.22 -14.68 -18.81
C ALA A 53 8.09 -13.88 -19.79
N VAL A 54 9.04 -13.09 -19.24
CA VAL A 54 10.02 -12.32 -20.01
C VAL A 54 11.41 -12.65 -19.52
N ASP A 55 12.29 -13.08 -20.44
CA ASP A 55 13.69 -13.33 -20.10
C ASP A 55 14.39 -12.04 -19.65
N MET A 56 15.21 -12.14 -18.63
CA MET A 56 16.01 -11.04 -18.10
C MET A 56 17.50 -11.30 -18.41
N PRO A 57 18.05 -10.73 -19.48
CA PRO A 57 19.47 -10.83 -19.75
C PRO A 57 20.29 -10.11 -18.66
N TYR A 58 21.55 -10.54 -18.51
CA TYR A 58 22.53 -9.80 -17.74
C TYR A 58 22.69 -8.39 -18.31
N GLU A 59 22.66 -7.39 -17.46
CA GLU A 59 22.82 -5.98 -17.83
C GLU A 59 24.19 -5.44 -17.41
N LEU A 60 24.55 -5.59 -16.15
CA LEU A 60 25.78 -5.02 -15.57
C LEU A 60 26.13 -5.66 -14.22
N THR A 61 27.30 -5.34 -13.69
CA THR A 61 27.69 -5.69 -12.32
C THR A 61 27.76 -4.42 -11.46
N VAL A 62 27.13 -4.47 -10.27
CA VAL A 62 27.15 -3.40 -9.26
C VAL A 62 27.52 -3.98 -7.92
N ASN A 63 28.56 -3.43 -7.29
CA ASN A 63 29.03 -3.86 -5.96
C ASN A 63 29.18 -5.39 -5.81
N GLY A 64 29.71 -6.05 -6.84
CA GLY A 64 29.90 -7.49 -6.85
C GLY A 64 28.65 -8.34 -7.15
N SER A 65 27.50 -7.70 -7.39
CA SER A 65 26.26 -8.38 -7.78
C SER A 65 26.06 -8.33 -9.29
N SER A 66 25.70 -9.44 -9.92
CA SER A 66 25.23 -9.49 -11.30
C SER A 66 23.79 -9.01 -11.36
N VAL A 67 23.52 -8.01 -12.18
CA VAL A 67 22.18 -7.41 -12.36
C VAL A 67 21.58 -7.87 -13.69
N TYR A 68 20.37 -8.37 -13.60
CA TYR A 68 19.54 -8.80 -14.72
C TYR A 68 18.37 -7.83 -14.89
N SER A 69 17.96 -7.53 -16.12
CA SER A 69 16.88 -6.58 -16.36
C SER A 69 15.92 -7.04 -17.44
N ALA A 70 14.67 -6.62 -17.29
CA ALA A 70 13.65 -6.71 -18.33
C ALA A 70 12.86 -5.41 -18.41
N LYS A 71 12.29 -5.17 -19.58
CA LYS A 71 11.38 -4.07 -19.85
C LYS A 71 10.01 -4.64 -20.21
N ILE A 72 8.98 -4.10 -19.57
CA ILE A 72 7.59 -4.39 -19.93
C ILE A 72 6.85 -3.09 -20.25
N LYS A 73 5.79 -3.18 -21.01
CA LYS A 73 4.90 -2.05 -21.28
C LYS A 73 3.66 -2.17 -20.44
N ALA A 74 3.30 -1.12 -19.71
CA ALA A 74 2.03 -1.05 -18.98
C ALA A 74 0.86 -1.14 -19.98
N PRO A 75 -0.27 -1.77 -19.60
CA PRO A 75 -1.44 -1.86 -20.45
C PRO A 75 -1.99 -0.48 -20.84
N GLU A 76 -2.72 -0.41 -21.94
CA GLU A 76 -3.36 0.83 -22.41
C GLU A 76 -4.63 1.18 -21.59
N THR A 77 -5.06 0.27 -20.71
CA THR A 77 -6.18 0.47 -19.78
C THR A 77 -5.70 0.53 -18.33
N PRO A 78 -6.33 1.35 -17.47
CA PRO A 78 -6.02 1.36 -16.04
C PRO A 78 -6.27 0.00 -15.40
N GLY A 79 -5.43 -0.35 -14.43
CA GLY A 79 -5.52 -1.62 -13.73
C GLY A 79 -4.30 -1.87 -12.85
N LEU A 80 -4.07 -3.13 -12.55
CA LEU A 80 -2.93 -3.57 -11.76
C LEU A 80 -2.06 -4.50 -12.59
N ILE A 81 -0.75 -4.44 -12.35
CA ILE A 81 0.21 -5.43 -12.81
C ILE A 81 0.79 -6.08 -11.55
N TRP A 82 0.75 -7.40 -11.51
CA TRP A 82 1.39 -8.23 -10.49
C TRP A 82 2.67 -8.81 -11.05
N TYR A 83 3.79 -8.87 -10.30
CA TYR A 83 5.03 -9.44 -10.82
C TYR A 83 5.89 -10.07 -9.73
N TRP A 84 6.70 -11.03 -10.15
CA TRP A 84 7.76 -11.70 -9.37
C TRP A 84 8.85 -12.18 -10.32
N PHE A 85 9.89 -12.77 -9.77
CA PHE A 85 11.02 -13.25 -10.55
C PHE A 85 11.21 -14.76 -10.36
N GLU A 86 11.67 -15.40 -11.42
CA GLU A 86 12.02 -16.81 -11.48
C GLU A 86 13.51 -16.94 -11.83
N LEU A 87 14.25 -17.73 -11.06
CA LEU A 87 15.66 -17.99 -11.27
C LEU A 87 15.87 -19.50 -11.45
N VAL A 88 16.23 -19.90 -12.63
CA VAL A 88 16.62 -21.28 -12.92
C VAL A 88 18.09 -21.47 -12.55
N GLN A 89 18.39 -22.33 -11.59
CA GLN A 89 19.76 -22.55 -11.14
C GLN A 89 20.46 -23.63 -11.94
N ASN A 90 19.85 -24.81 -12.04
CA ASN A 90 20.28 -25.98 -12.82
C ASN A 90 19.03 -26.66 -13.38
N TYR A 91 19.15 -27.66 -14.20
CA TYR A 91 18.04 -28.30 -14.93
C TYR A 91 16.81 -28.69 -14.10
N ASP A 92 16.92 -28.80 -12.76
CA ASP A 92 15.84 -29.24 -11.88
C ASP A 92 15.60 -28.33 -10.65
N SER A 93 16.21 -27.15 -10.56
CA SER A 93 16.07 -26.28 -9.41
C SER A 93 15.75 -24.86 -9.82
N THR A 94 14.55 -24.43 -9.49
CA THR A 94 14.06 -23.07 -9.70
C THR A 94 13.80 -22.41 -8.35
N LEU A 95 14.28 -21.18 -8.19
CA LEU A 95 13.94 -20.30 -7.07
C LEU A 95 13.04 -19.19 -7.58
N TYR A 96 12.21 -18.72 -6.69
CA TYR A 96 11.35 -17.55 -6.95
C TYR A 96 11.74 -16.41 -6.02
N TYR A 97 11.58 -15.18 -6.48
CA TYR A 97 11.75 -14.00 -5.67
C TYR A 97 10.52 -13.12 -5.83
N GLY A 98 9.79 -12.92 -4.75
CA GLY A 98 8.55 -12.16 -4.71
C GLY A 98 8.55 -11.11 -3.62
N ASN A 99 7.40 -10.48 -3.40
CA ASN A 99 7.19 -9.54 -2.32
C ASN A 99 7.44 -10.23 -0.95
N ASN A 100 7.72 -9.45 0.07
CA ASN A 100 7.88 -9.99 1.43
C ASN A 100 6.54 -10.48 2.01
N TYR A 101 6.61 -11.21 3.11
CA TYR A 101 5.43 -11.81 3.75
C TYR A 101 4.37 -10.79 4.22
N SER A 102 4.74 -9.54 4.46
CA SER A 102 3.80 -8.47 4.80
C SER A 102 3.15 -7.84 3.57
N ALA A 103 3.55 -8.21 2.36
CA ALA A 103 3.05 -7.71 1.08
C ALA A 103 3.13 -6.18 0.90
N LEU A 104 4.04 -5.52 1.63
CA LEU A 104 4.16 -4.06 1.64
C LEU A 104 5.15 -3.50 0.60
N GLY A 105 5.71 -4.35 -0.26
CA GLY A 105 6.77 -3.94 -1.20
C GLY A 105 8.12 -3.72 -0.49
N GLY A 106 9.04 -3.07 -1.18
CA GLY A 106 10.44 -2.92 -0.74
C GLY A 106 11.27 -4.14 -1.09
N VAL A 107 12.18 -4.52 -0.20
CA VAL A 107 12.98 -5.74 -0.36
C VAL A 107 12.09 -6.96 -0.19
N GLY A 108 12.22 -7.91 -1.11
CA GLY A 108 11.43 -9.13 -1.16
C GLY A 108 12.05 -10.31 -0.42
N THR A 109 11.51 -11.47 -0.73
CA THR A 109 11.92 -12.75 -0.13
C THR A 109 12.08 -13.82 -1.20
N VAL A 110 12.98 -14.78 -0.97
CA VAL A 110 13.15 -15.96 -1.78
C VAL A 110 12.12 -17.03 -1.38
N TYR A 111 11.52 -17.65 -2.38
CA TYR A 111 10.53 -18.72 -2.25
C TYR A 111 11.01 -19.97 -3.02
N GLN A 112 10.61 -21.15 -2.56
CA GLN A 112 10.90 -22.44 -3.23
C GLN A 112 9.82 -22.76 -4.28
N GLU A 113 8.65 -22.15 -4.16
CA GLU A 113 7.52 -22.27 -5.06
C GLU A 113 7.06 -20.87 -5.51
N LYS A 114 6.19 -20.82 -6.48
CA LYS A 114 5.58 -19.55 -6.93
C LYS A 114 5.03 -18.77 -5.73
N PRO A 115 5.43 -17.51 -5.53
CA PRO A 115 5.01 -16.72 -4.37
C PRO A 115 3.52 -16.35 -4.45
N ASP A 116 2.81 -16.52 -3.34
CA ASP A 116 1.44 -15.99 -3.19
C ASP A 116 1.44 -14.44 -3.14
N ASN A 117 2.54 -13.85 -2.66
CA ASN A 117 2.71 -12.41 -2.55
C ASN A 117 3.52 -11.87 -3.74
N ALA A 118 2.83 -11.41 -4.76
CA ALA A 118 3.44 -10.67 -5.87
C ALA A 118 3.69 -9.19 -5.52
N TYR A 119 4.63 -8.56 -6.21
CA TYR A 119 4.73 -7.10 -6.22
C TYR A 119 3.62 -6.51 -7.08
N GLN A 120 3.19 -5.30 -6.75
CA GLN A 120 2.12 -4.59 -7.46
C GLN A 120 2.62 -3.32 -8.14
N ILE A 121 2.11 -3.05 -9.33
CA ILE A 121 2.23 -1.76 -10.02
C ILE A 121 0.81 -1.28 -10.35
N THR A 122 0.48 -0.07 -9.95
CA THR A 122 -0.79 0.57 -10.33
C THR A 122 -0.63 1.31 -11.64
N VAL A 123 -1.53 1.06 -12.59
CA VAL A 123 -1.58 1.73 -13.89
C VAL A 123 -2.79 2.66 -13.93
N TYR A 124 -2.61 3.91 -14.36
CA TYR A 124 -3.67 4.91 -14.39
C TYR A 124 -3.69 5.69 -15.70
N LYS A 125 -4.84 6.32 -16.04
CA LYS A 125 -4.97 7.17 -17.22
C LYS A 125 -4.22 8.47 -17.06
N ASP A 126 -3.55 8.96 -18.12
CA ASP A 126 -2.89 10.26 -18.11
C ASP A 126 -3.85 11.44 -17.85
N SER A 127 -5.13 11.26 -18.17
CA SER A 127 -6.17 12.23 -17.86
C SER A 127 -6.50 12.34 -16.34
N TYR A 128 -6.07 11.36 -15.54
CA TYR A 128 -6.25 11.44 -14.08
C TYR A 128 -5.30 12.48 -13.49
N LYS A 129 -5.88 13.54 -12.94
CA LYS A 129 -5.13 14.64 -12.30
C LYS A 129 -5.66 14.89 -10.91
N THR A 130 -4.81 14.81 -9.92
CA THR A 130 -5.14 15.29 -8.59
C THR A 130 -5.29 16.81 -8.62
N PRO A 131 -6.41 17.38 -8.13
CA PRO A 131 -6.60 18.82 -8.07
C PRO A 131 -5.45 19.53 -7.33
N GLU A 132 -4.98 20.66 -7.85
CA GLU A 132 -3.85 21.39 -7.27
C GLU A 132 -4.14 21.89 -5.84
N TRP A 133 -5.38 22.24 -5.55
CA TRP A 133 -5.76 22.60 -4.19
C TRP A 133 -5.56 21.45 -3.21
N PHE A 134 -5.88 20.21 -3.60
CA PHE A 134 -5.72 19.03 -2.75
C PHE A 134 -4.25 18.70 -2.47
N LYS A 135 -3.37 18.86 -3.48
CA LYS A 135 -1.93 18.62 -3.31
C LYS A 135 -1.26 19.51 -2.28
N LYS A 136 -1.84 20.67 -2.02
CA LYS A 136 -1.32 21.71 -1.11
C LYS A 136 -2.13 21.83 0.18
N SER A 137 -3.13 20.97 0.37
CA SER A 137 -4.04 21.02 1.51
C SER A 137 -3.54 20.16 2.67
N VAL A 138 -3.96 20.53 3.86
CA VAL A 138 -3.92 19.69 5.05
C VAL A 138 -5.34 19.19 5.30
N ALA A 139 -5.54 17.87 5.27
CA ALA A 139 -6.83 17.24 5.55
C ALA A 139 -6.91 16.84 7.02
N TYR A 140 -7.99 17.21 7.67
CA TYR A 140 -8.29 16.86 9.06
C TYR A 140 -9.58 16.05 9.13
N GLN A 141 -9.50 14.81 9.56
CA GLN A 141 -10.69 13.97 9.73
C GLN A 141 -11.31 14.22 11.10
N ILE A 142 -12.59 14.57 11.10
CA ILE A 142 -13.36 14.80 12.34
C ILE A 142 -14.29 13.61 12.56
N PHE A 143 -14.18 13.00 13.77
CA PHE A 143 -15.20 12.13 14.30
C PHE A 143 -16.12 12.96 15.20
N PRO A 144 -17.32 13.37 14.72
CA PRO A 144 -18.12 14.43 15.36
C PRO A 144 -18.37 14.19 16.83
N ASP A 145 -18.74 12.98 17.22
CA ASP A 145 -19.03 12.63 18.62
C ASP A 145 -17.84 12.88 19.56
N ARG A 146 -16.61 12.73 19.05
CA ARG A 146 -15.35 12.83 19.81
C ARG A 146 -14.66 14.18 19.63
N PHE A 147 -15.27 15.15 18.98
CA PHE A 147 -14.63 16.42 18.67
C PHE A 147 -15.03 17.56 19.61
N PHE A 148 -16.30 17.96 19.61
CA PHE A 148 -16.81 18.99 20.52
C PHE A 148 -18.34 19.00 20.60
N ASN A 149 -18.90 19.11 21.82
CA ASN A 149 -20.32 19.30 22.01
C ASN A 149 -20.66 20.80 21.90
N GLY A 150 -21.42 21.15 20.86
CA GLY A 150 -21.85 22.52 20.61
C GLY A 150 -23.05 22.98 21.41
N ASN A 151 -23.70 22.10 22.19
CA ASN A 151 -24.82 22.46 23.06
C ASN A 151 -24.30 23.03 24.38
N GLU A 152 -24.79 24.19 24.78
CA GLU A 152 -24.32 24.89 25.98
C GLU A 152 -24.70 24.19 27.29
N ASP A 153 -25.82 23.49 27.26
CA ASP A 153 -26.33 22.68 28.37
C ASP A 153 -25.72 21.27 28.43
N GLY A 154 -24.81 20.93 27.51
CA GLY A 154 -24.17 19.63 27.42
C GLY A 154 -25.09 18.50 26.94
N THR A 155 -26.29 18.78 26.47
CA THR A 155 -27.21 17.74 26.01
C THR A 155 -26.67 16.98 24.81
N PHE A 156 -26.96 15.67 24.77
CA PHE A 156 -26.66 14.80 23.63
C PHE A 156 -27.78 14.93 22.59
N LEU A 157 -27.39 14.97 21.32
CA LEU A 157 -28.34 14.89 20.22
C LEU A 157 -28.63 13.42 19.89
N GLY A 158 -29.91 13.10 19.72
CA GLY A 158 -30.38 11.78 19.34
C GLY A 158 -31.15 11.05 20.44
N SER A 159 -32.00 10.13 20.01
CA SER A 159 -32.96 9.41 20.87
C SER A 159 -32.60 7.92 21.09
N ARG A 160 -31.39 7.49 20.73
CA ARG A 160 -31.00 6.09 20.95
C ARG A 160 -30.95 5.77 22.43
N SER A 161 -31.66 4.72 22.84
CA SER A 161 -31.72 4.27 24.22
C SER A 161 -30.55 3.35 24.62
N ASP A 162 -29.81 2.85 23.63
CA ASP A 162 -28.73 1.88 23.83
C ASP A 162 -27.34 2.53 23.94
N ILE A 163 -27.25 3.86 23.94
CA ILE A 163 -25.99 4.59 24.08
C ILE A 163 -25.55 4.70 25.54
N ILE A 164 -24.25 4.59 25.74
CA ILE A 164 -23.59 4.89 27.02
C ILE A 164 -23.04 6.31 26.91
N LYS A 165 -23.63 7.25 27.68
CA LYS A 165 -23.17 8.63 27.73
C LYS A 165 -21.89 8.74 28.54
N ARG A 166 -20.88 9.41 27.98
CA ARG A 166 -19.57 9.60 28.60
C ARG A 166 -19.28 11.08 28.80
N ASN A 167 -18.50 11.40 29.82
CA ASN A 167 -17.94 12.74 29.99
C ASN A 167 -16.66 12.91 29.20
N TRP A 168 -16.30 14.13 28.77
CA TRP A 168 -15.09 14.44 27.99
C TRP A 168 -13.87 14.01 28.78
N GLY A 169 -13.38 13.69 29.49
CA GLY A 169 -12.18 13.22 30.18
C GLY A 169 -12.17 11.73 30.47
N GLU A 170 -13.26 11.04 30.18
CA GLU A 170 -13.38 9.63 30.47
C GLU A 170 -12.77 8.75 29.38
N GLN A 171 -12.37 7.54 29.76
CA GLN A 171 -11.88 6.55 28.81
C GLN A 171 -13.03 5.92 28.03
N PRO A 172 -12.92 5.74 26.70
CA PRO A 172 -13.89 4.96 25.94
C PRO A 172 -13.96 3.51 26.41
N PHE A 173 -15.13 2.88 26.27
CA PHE A 173 -15.25 1.45 26.43
C PHE A 173 -14.79 0.70 25.17
N TYR A 174 -13.69 -0.02 25.27
CA TYR A 174 -13.13 -0.83 24.19
C TYR A 174 -12.76 -2.25 24.63
N LYS A 175 -13.25 -2.67 25.80
CA LYS A 175 -13.05 -4.03 26.30
C LYS A 175 -14.28 -4.88 26.04
N ALA A 176 -14.13 -5.93 25.26
CA ALA A 176 -15.21 -6.84 24.91
C ALA A 176 -15.80 -7.57 26.13
N GLU A 177 -14.99 -7.83 27.16
CA GLU A 177 -15.41 -8.54 28.39
C GLU A 177 -16.53 -7.81 29.12
N GLN A 178 -16.63 -6.49 29.03
CA GLN A 178 -17.70 -5.70 29.62
C GLN A 178 -19.09 -5.98 29.01
N PHE A 179 -19.12 -6.59 27.84
CA PHE A 179 -20.33 -6.88 27.07
C PHE A 179 -20.48 -8.37 26.72
N GLY A 180 -20.00 -9.25 27.58
CA GLY A 180 -20.12 -10.70 27.38
C GLY A 180 -19.29 -11.22 26.21
N GLY A 181 -18.13 -10.61 25.92
CA GLY A 181 -17.25 -10.99 24.83
C GLY A 181 -17.52 -10.28 23.50
N GLU A 182 -18.57 -9.45 23.42
CA GLU A 182 -18.86 -8.64 22.23
C GLU A 182 -18.29 -7.23 22.36
N TYR A 183 -17.65 -6.74 21.29
CA TYR A 183 -17.27 -5.34 21.19
C TYR A 183 -18.45 -4.49 20.71
N ARG A 184 -18.90 -3.57 21.55
CA ARG A 184 -19.98 -2.63 21.24
C ARG A 184 -19.45 -1.21 21.28
N ALA A 185 -19.35 -0.56 20.10
CA ALA A 185 -18.95 0.84 19.98
C ALA A 185 -20.18 1.76 20.21
N ASN A 186 -20.79 1.68 21.40
CA ASN A 186 -22.00 2.42 21.74
C ASN A 186 -21.82 3.46 22.85
N ASP A 187 -20.59 3.81 23.19
CA ASP A 187 -20.25 4.91 24.08
C ASP A 187 -20.07 6.22 23.31
N PHE A 188 -20.74 7.28 23.77
CA PHE A 188 -20.82 8.57 23.11
C PHE A 188 -20.45 9.70 24.07
N PHE A 189 -19.75 10.71 23.53
CA PHE A 189 -19.29 11.89 24.25
C PHE A 189 -20.12 13.13 23.93
N GLY A 190 -21.05 13.04 22.97
CA GLY A 190 -22.01 14.08 22.66
C GLY A 190 -21.53 15.18 21.73
N GLY A 191 -20.38 15.02 21.08
CA GLY A 191 -19.95 15.94 20.02
C GLY A 191 -20.94 15.94 18.88
N ASN A 192 -21.08 17.08 18.20
CA ASN A 192 -22.08 17.30 17.17
C ASN A 192 -21.63 18.33 16.11
N LEU A 193 -22.42 18.48 15.04
CA LEU A 193 -22.12 19.42 13.96
C LEU A 193 -22.07 20.89 14.44
N LYS A 194 -22.91 21.27 15.39
CA LYS A 194 -22.87 22.60 16.00
C LYS A 194 -21.53 22.82 16.73
N GLY A 195 -21.00 21.78 17.35
CA GLY A 195 -19.68 21.79 17.96
C GLY A 195 -18.56 21.98 16.94
N ILE A 196 -18.63 21.31 15.79
CA ILE A 196 -17.69 21.52 14.69
C ILE A 196 -17.74 22.96 14.23
N THR A 197 -18.94 23.52 14.01
CA THR A 197 -19.13 24.92 13.61
C THR A 197 -18.49 25.89 14.62
N LYS A 198 -18.67 25.67 15.92
CA LYS A 198 -18.04 26.48 16.97
C LYS A 198 -16.50 26.39 16.98
N LYS A 199 -15.95 25.32 16.43
CA LYS A 199 -14.50 25.06 16.36
C LYS A 199 -13.87 25.40 15.00
N LEU A 200 -14.60 25.97 14.04
CA LEU A 200 -14.04 26.42 12.77
C LEU A 200 -12.85 27.39 12.94
N PRO A 201 -12.89 28.41 13.84
CA PRO A 201 -11.73 29.27 14.04
C PRO A 201 -10.46 28.50 14.50
N TYR A 202 -10.62 27.49 15.34
CA TYR A 202 -9.51 26.61 15.75
C TYR A 202 -8.94 25.84 14.55
N LEU A 203 -9.79 25.31 13.67
CA LEU A 203 -9.36 24.59 12.47
C LEU A 203 -8.65 25.53 11.47
N GLU A 204 -9.12 26.77 11.34
CA GLU A 204 -8.49 27.81 10.53
C GLU A 204 -7.11 28.17 11.06
N GLU A 205 -6.98 28.41 12.37
CA GLU A 205 -5.67 28.66 13.02
C GLU A 205 -4.69 27.48 12.84
N LEU A 206 -5.21 26.26 12.82
CA LEU A 206 -4.43 25.04 12.56
C LEU A 206 -3.99 24.91 11.09
N GLY A 207 -4.52 25.73 10.18
CA GLY A 207 -4.19 25.72 8.75
C GLY A 207 -4.92 24.63 7.94
N ILE A 208 -6.08 24.19 8.41
CA ILE A 208 -6.90 23.18 7.73
C ILE A 208 -7.66 23.81 6.55
#